data_bfa208c44063684489168755f1cd281d
#
_entry.id   bfa208c44063684489168755f1cd281d
#
_cell.length_a   1.000
_cell.length_b   1.000
_cell.length_c   1.000
_cell.angle_alpha   90.00
_cell.angle_beta   90.00
_cell.angle_gamma   90.00
#
_symmetry.space_group_name_H-M   'P 1'
#
loop_
_entity.id
_entity.type
_entity.pdbx_description
1 polymer ?
#
loop_
_entity_poly.entity_id
_entity_poly.type
_entity_poly.pdbx_seq_one_letter_code
_entity_poly.pdbx_strand_id
1 'polypeptide(L)'
;VTLFARGLAESRERAQRLIMAGCVLVDGERARHAGKRVRPDADIVVTGPDHAYVSRGGVKLEGALDGFAIDPTGLVCLDVGASTGGFTDCLLQRGAALVHAVDVGYGQLAWKIRSDPRVRVHERTNMRTLAPRSLDPAPSLAVIDASFISLRLLLPATVAQLERPATIVALVKPQFEVGREAVGKGGVVRDAGAREQAVAAVAEAAAELGLVVVGSRESTLPGAKKGNVEFFLHLALPQ
;
A
#
# COMPACT_ATOMS: atom_id res chain seq x y z
N VAL A 1 0.63 -20.87 -17.59
CA VAL A 1 0.99 -22.26 -17.94
C VAL A 1 2.40 -22.31 -18.50
N THR A 2 2.78 -21.44 -19.45
CA THR A 2 4.06 -21.47 -20.18
C THR A 2 5.29 -21.29 -19.26
N LEU A 3 5.26 -20.34 -18.31
CA LEU A 3 6.35 -20.13 -17.35
C LEU A 3 6.64 -21.38 -16.52
N PHE A 4 5.60 -22.01 -15.97
CA PHE A 4 5.75 -23.24 -15.21
C PHE A 4 6.24 -24.40 -16.10
N ALA A 5 5.66 -24.55 -17.29
CA ALA A 5 6.06 -25.60 -18.24
C ALA A 5 7.53 -25.49 -18.72
N ARG A 6 8.09 -24.27 -18.73
CA ARG A 6 9.49 -24.00 -19.08
C ARG A 6 10.43 -23.98 -17.87
N GLY A 7 9.96 -24.33 -16.66
CA GLY A 7 10.76 -24.32 -15.44
C GLY A 7 11.16 -22.94 -14.93
N LEU A 8 10.53 -21.87 -15.46
CA LEU A 8 10.81 -20.48 -15.08
C LEU A 8 10.02 -20.04 -13.82
N ALA A 9 9.19 -20.93 -13.28
CA ALA A 9 8.48 -20.73 -12.02
C ALA A 9 8.19 -22.09 -11.38
N GLU A 10 8.24 -22.15 -10.06
CA GLU A 10 8.05 -23.37 -9.25
C GLU A 10 6.60 -23.89 -9.27
N SER A 11 5.62 -23.01 -9.53
CA SER A 11 4.20 -23.36 -9.63
C SER A 11 3.45 -22.43 -10.58
N ARG A 12 2.20 -22.79 -10.93
CA ARG A 12 1.33 -21.93 -11.75
C ARG A 12 0.96 -20.65 -11.01
N GLU A 13 0.74 -20.73 -9.71
CA GLU A 13 0.46 -19.61 -8.81
C GLU A 13 1.66 -18.67 -8.73
N ARG A 14 2.88 -19.20 -8.64
CA ARG A 14 4.11 -18.42 -8.67
C ARG A 14 4.29 -17.72 -10.01
N ALA A 15 4.06 -18.42 -11.12
CA ALA A 15 4.11 -17.83 -12.45
C ALA A 15 3.11 -16.66 -12.62
N GLN A 16 1.89 -16.83 -12.10
CA GLN A 16 0.89 -15.77 -12.13
C GLN A 16 1.30 -14.55 -11.31
N ARG A 17 1.85 -14.77 -10.11
CA ARG A 17 2.39 -13.69 -9.26
C ARG A 17 3.52 -12.93 -9.94
N LEU A 18 4.46 -13.62 -10.58
CA LEU A 18 5.57 -12.99 -11.32
C LEU A 18 5.04 -12.10 -12.47
N ILE A 19 4.03 -12.56 -13.22
CA ILE A 19 3.42 -11.76 -14.27
C ILE A 19 2.69 -10.54 -13.69
N MET A 20 1.93 -10.72 -12.62
CA MET A 20 1.22 -9.61 -11.95
C MET A 20 2.19 -8.60 -11.34
N ALA A 21 3.33 -9.05 -10.84
CA ALA A 21 4.42 -8.19 -10.35
C ALA A 21 5.19 -7.48 -11.49
N GLY A 22 4.89 -7.81 -12.76
CA GLY A 22 5.61 -7.23 -13.91
C GLY A 22 7.03 -7.78 -14.11
N CYS A 23 7.36 -8.90 -13.47
CA CYS A 23 8.68 -9.53 -13.51
C CYS A 23 8.87 -10.46 -14.72
N VAL A 24 8.00 -10.42 -15.72
CA VAL A 24 8.09 -11.29 -16.90
C VAL A 24 8.11 -10.46 -18.17
N LEU A 25 9.15 -10.63 -18.97
CA LEU A 25 9.25 -10.12 -20.33
C LEU A 25 8.96 -11.26 -21.32
N VAL A 26 8.27 -10.93 -22.39
CA VAL A 26 8.00 -11.80 -23.52
C VAL A 26 8.43 -11.05 -24.79
N ASP A 27 9.42 -11.56 -25.48
CA ASP A 27 10.04 -10.90 -26.64
C ASP A 27 10.46 -9.45 -26.32
N GLY A 28 11.03 -9.22 -25.12
CA GLY A 28 11.47 -7.92 -24.61
C GLY A 28 10.35 -7.04 -24.06
N GLU A 29 9.07 -7.39 -24.22
CA GLU A 29 7.93 -6.63 -23.72
C GLU A 29 7.38 -7.22 -22.40
N ARG A 30 7.01 -6.34 -21.46
CA ARG A 30 6.45 -6.75 -20.17
C ARG A 30 5.08 -7.45 -20.32
N ALA A 31 4.98 -8.68 -19.83
CA ALA A 31 3.72 -9.41 -19.81
C ALA A 31 2.74 -8.78 -18.79
N ARG A 32 1.57 -8.34 -19.27
CA ARG A 32 0.57 -7.63 -18.43
C ARG A 32 -0.55 -8.53 -17.92
N HIS A 33 -0.73 -9.71 -18.53
CA HIS A 33 -1.84 -10.62 -18.23
C HIS A 33 -1.38 -12.07 -18.29
N ALA A 34 -1.68 -12.83 -17.23
CA ALA A 34 -1.32 -14.25 -17.14
C ALA A 34 -2.00 -15.14 -18.20
N GLY A 35 -3.15 -14.70 -18.76
CA GLY A 35 -3.88 -15.39 -19.80
C GLY A 35 -3.46 -15.08 -21.25
N LYS A 36 -2.49 -14.18 -21.46
CA LYS A 36 -2.01 -13.86 -22.82
C LYS A 36 -1.37 -15.11 -23.45
N ARG A 37 -1.87 -15.51 -24.62
CA ARG A 37 -1.23 -16.56 -25.42
C ARG A 37 0.08 -16.04 -25.98
N VAL A 38 1.13 -16.82 -25.86
CA VAL A 38 2.46 -16.54 -26.38
C VAL A 38 2.86 -17.61 -27.38
N ARG A 39 3.71 -17.29 -28.33
CA ARG A 39 4.24 -18.25 -29.29
C ARG A 39 5.08 -19.30 -28.56
N PRO A 40 5.15 -20.55 -29.08
CA PRO A 40 5.97 -21.59 -28.46
C PRO A 40 7.46 -21.23 -28.38
N ASP A 41 7.96 -20.44 -29.31
CA ASP A 41 9.36 -19.98 -29.46
C ASP A 41 9.61 -18.59 -28.85
N ALA A 42 8.59 -17.93 -28.27
CA ALA A 42 8.75 -16.61 -27.66
C ALA A 42 9.88 -16.61 -26.62
N ASP A 43 10.73 -15.58 -26.66
CA ASP A 43 11.72 -15.37 -25.60
C ASP A 43 11.02 -14.92 -24.32
N ILE A 44 11.18 -15.71 -23.25
CA ILE A 44 10.56 -15.41 -21.96
C ILE A 44 11.65 -15.27 -20.91
N VAL A 45 11.83 -14.05 -20.44
CA VAL A 45 12.78 -13.71 -19.39
C VAL A 45 12.03 -13.38 -18.11
N VAL A 46 12.38 -14.06 -17.01
CA VAL A 46 11.95 -13.66 -15.67
C VAL A 46 13.01 -12.70 -15.13
N THR A 47 12.62 -11.43 -15.04
CA THR A 47 13.46 -10.40 -14.44
C THR A 47 13.20 -10.34 -12.94
N GLY A 48 14.16 -9.85 -12.17
CA GLY A 48 13.90 -9.44 -10.78
C GLY A 48 12.86 -8.32 -10.74
N PRO A 49 12.20 -8.07 -9.61
CA PRO A 49 11.39 -6.88 -9.44
C PRO A 49 12.26 -5.64 -9.70
N ASP A 50 11.70 -4.62 -10.37
CA ASP A 50 12.38 -3.34 -10.63
C ASP A 50 12.64 -2.53 -9.33
N HIS A 51 12.39 -3.14 -8.16
CA HIS A 51 12.47 -2.52 -6.84
C HIS A 51 12.83 -3.54 -5.75
N ALA A 52 13.36 -3.05 -4.64
CA ALA A 52 13.83 -3.86 -3.51
C ALA A 52 12.71 -4.48 -2.66
N TYR A 53 11.45 -4.14 -2.91
CA TYR A 53 10.30 -4.48 -2.08
C TYR A 53 9.47 -5.64 -2.65
N VAL A 54 8.67 -6.29 -1.79
CA VAL A 54 7.75 -7.37 -2.21
C VAL A 54 6.63 -6.90 -3.14
N SER A 55 6.36 -5.59 -3.20
CA SER A 55 5.43 -4.97 -4.15
C SER A 55 5.77 -3.50 -4.41
N ARG A 56 5.17 -2.93 -5.48
CA ARG A 56 5.28 -1.50 -5.84
C ARG A 56 4.84 -0.54 -4.72
N GLY A 57 4.04 -1.03 -3.76
CA GLY A 57 3.66 -0.27 -2.58
C GLY A 57 4.87 0.23 -1.82
N GLY A 58 5.90 -0.61 -1.63
CA GLY A 58 7.13 -0.21 -0.94
C GLY A 58 7.82 1.00 -1.57
N VAL A 59 7.88 1.06 -2.91
CA VAL A 59 8.46 2.22 -3.62
C VAL A 59 7.64 3.50 -3.39
N LYS A 60 6.30 3.38 -3.34
CA LYS A 60 5.44 4.53 -3.04
C LYS A 60 5.71 5.07 -1.64
N LEU A 61 5.73 4.18 -0.64
CA LEU A 61 5.98 4.57 0.74
C LEU A 61 7.38 5.14 0.92
N GLU A 62 8.40 4.53 0.29
CA GLU A 62 9.77 5.06 0.30
C GLU A 62 9.81 6.51 -0.15
N GLY A 63 9.21 6.82 -1.31
CA GLY A 63 9.14 8.19 -1.80
C GLY A 63 8.38 9.15 -0.88
N ALA A 64 7.37 8.66 -0.14
CA ALA A 64 6.65 9.46 0.84
C ALA A 64 7.49 9.73 2.08
N LEU A 65 8.13 8.71 2.66
CA LEU A 65 8.98 8.83 3.84
C LEU A 65 10.15 9.78 3.58
N ASP A 66 10.83 9.65 2.43
CA ASP A 66 11.91 10.54 2.03
C ASP A 66 11.43 11.98 1.89
N GLY A 67 10.31 12.16 1.20
CA GLY A 67 9.81 13.49 0.92
C GLY A 67 9.18 14.21 2.10
N PHE A 68 8.80 13.51 3.15
CA PHE A 68 8.34 14.09 4.41
C PHE A 68 9.42 14.07 5.49
N ALA A 69 10.62 13.55 5.20
CA ALA A 69 11.72 13.37 6.14
C ALA A 69 11.29 12.55 7.40
N ILE A 70 10.52 11.47 7.18
CA ILE A 70 10.07 10.56 8.24
C ILE A 70 11.01 9.36 8.29
N ASP A 71 11.63 9.14 9.47
CA ASP A 71 12.48 7.99 9.74
C ASP A 71 11.73 6.97 10.64
N PRO A 72 11.42 5.78 10.15
CA PRO A 72 10.76 4.74 10.95
C PRO A 72 11.72 3.94 11.85
N THR A 73 13.02 4.27 11.86
CA THR A 73 14.04 3.53 12.62
C THR A 73 13.65 3.41 14.10
N GLY A 74 13.59 2.19 14.60
CA GLY A 74 13.30 1.91 16.01
C GLY A 74 11.81 2.06 16.40
N LEU A 75 10.95 2.52 15.50
CA LEU A 75 9.53 2.73 15.79
C LEU A 75 8.72 1.44 15.74
N VAL A 76 7.64 1.41 16.51
CA VAL A 76 6.52 0.48 16.33
C VAL A 76 5.58 1.10 15.31
N CYS A 77 5.33 0.37 14.23
CA CYS A 77 4.56 0.84 13.09
C CYS A 77 3.25 0.07 12.93
N LEU A 78 2.24 0.71 12.34
CA LEU A 78 0.98 0.11 11.92
C LEU A 78 0.84 0.28 10.40
N ASP A 79 0.68 -0.84 9.68
CA ASP A 79 0.37 -0.88 8.24
C ASP A 79 -1.10 -1.28 8.06
N VAL A 80 -1.95 -0.33 7.65
CA VAL A 80 -3.38 -0.53 7.42
C VAL A 80 -3.63 -0.79 5.93
N GLY A 81 -4.09 -2.01 5.62
CA GLY A 81 -4.24 -2.49 4.25
C GLY A 81 -2.94 -3.12 3.73
N ALA A 82 -2.31 -3.94 4.54
CA ALA A 82 -0.98 -4.50 4.27
C ALA A 82 -0.90 -5.32 2.96
N SER A 83 -1.98 -5.99 2.55
CA SER A 83 -2.06 -6.77 1.30
C SER A 83 -0.86 -7.71 1.12
N THR A 84 -0.02 -7.50 0.10
CA THR A 84 1.21 -8.29 -0.13
C THR A 84 2.36 -7.92 0.80
N GLY A 85 2.25 -6.84 1.56
CA GLY A 85 3.27 -6.39 2.52
C GLY A 85 4.27 -5.37 1.96
N GLY A 86 3.92 -4.63 0.91
CA GLY A 86 4.84 -3.66 0.32
C GLY A 86 5.21 -2.53 1.26
N PHE A 87 4.24 -1.95 1.98
CA PHE A 87 4.50 -0.92 2.98
C PHE A 87 5.23 -1.51 4.19
N THR A 88 4.79 -2.66 4.68
CA THR A 88 5.49 -3.39 5.75
C THR A 88 6.96 -3.64 5.40
N ASP A 89 7.27 -4.14 4.18
CA ASP A 89 8.65 -4.40 3.73
C ASP A 89 9.49 -3.11 3.70
N CYS A 90 8.91 -2.00 3.27
CA CYS A 90 9.58 -0.70 3.27
C CYS A 90 9.92 -0.25 4.71
N LEU A 91 8.97 -0.33 5.63
CA LEU A 91 9.20 0.01 7.04
C LEU A 91 10.29 -0.86 7.67
N LEU A 92 10.26 -2.17 7.44
CA LEU A 92 11.25 -3.11 7.96
C LEU A 92 12.65 -2.85 7.42
N GLN A 93 12.79 -2.58 6.11
CA GLN A 93 14.07 -2.27 5.48
C GLN A 93 14.63 -0.92 5.96
N ARG A 94 13.77 0.00 6.38
CA ARG A 94 14.12 1.28 6.99
C ARG A 94 14.24 1.23 8.51
N GLY A 95 14.35 0.04 9.09
CA GLY A 95 14.73 -0.12 10.49
C GLY A 95 13.58 -0.06 11.50
N ALA A 96 12.31 -0.17 11.09
CA ALA A 96 11.21 -0.29 12.04
C ALA A 96 11.45 -1.46 13.03
N ALA A 97 11.22 -1.23 14.31
CA ALA A 97 11.41 -2.23 15.35
C ALA A 97 10.33 -3.32 15.30
N LEU A 98 9.09 -2.92 14.98
CA LEU A 98 7.95 -3.82 14.84
C LEU A 98 6.94 -3.21 13.89
N VAL A 99 6.24 -4.06 13.11
CA VAL A 99 5.14 -3.63 12.25
C VAL A 99 3.90 -4.51 12.52
N HIS A 100 2.81 -3.87 12.93
CA HIS A 100 1.48 -4.48 12.93
C HIS A 100 0.90 -4.39 11.52
N ALA A 101 0.82 -5.51 10.80
CA ALA A 101 0.28 -5.59 9.45
C ALA A 101 -1.19 -6.01 9.51
N VAL A 102 -2.10 -5.06 9.29
CA VAL A 102 -3.56 -5.26 9.39
C VAL A 102 -4.18 -5.31 8.00
N ASP A 103 -4.94 -6.39 7.71
CA ASP A 103 -5.68 -6.53 6.45
C ASP A 103 -6.97 -7.33 6.65
N VAL A 104 -8.02 -6.99 5.89
CA VAL A 104 -9.27 -7.75 5.84
C VAL A 104 -9.13 -9.06 5.07
N GLY A 105 -8.14 -9.14 4.18
CA GLY A 105 -7.80 -10.32 3.40
C GLY A 105 -7.12 -11.41 4.23
N TYR A 106 -6.86 -12.52 3.57
CA TYR A 106 -6.17 -13.67 4.17
C TYR A 106 -5.20 -14.29 3.17
N GLY A 107 -3.99 -14.65 3.65
CA GLY A 107 -3.00 -15.35 2.85
C GLY A 107 -2.37 -14.52 1.73
N GLN A 108 -2.52 -13.19 1.75
CA GLN A 108 -1.97 -12.30 0.73
C GLN A 108 -0.55 -11.87 1.04
N LEU A 109 -0.21 -11.76 2.31
CA LEU A 109 1.09 -11.29 2.78
C LEU A 109 2.21 -12.20 2.27
N ALA A 110 3.23 -11.61 1.66
CA ALA A 110 4.37 -12.36 1.14
C ALA A 110 5.07 -13.15 2.26
N TRP A 111 5.53 -14.37 1.95
CA TRP A 111 6.13 -15.24 2.96
C TRP A 111 7.32 -14.59 3.68
N LYS A 112 8.17 -13.89 2.95
CA LYS A 112 9.29 -13.13 3.53
C LYS A 112 8.84 -12.19 4.66
N ILE A 113 7.72 -11.51 4.47
CA ILE A 113 7.18 -10.54 5.44
C ILE A 113 6.46 -11.28 6.57
N ARG A 114 5.65 -12.27 6.24
CA ARG A 114 4.93 -13.09 7.22
C ARG A 114 5.85 -13.79 8.22
N SER A 115 7.04 -14.21 7.79
CA SER A 115 8.01 -14.94 8.61
C SER A 115 9.01 -14.03 9.34
N ASP A 116 8.99 -12.72 9.11
CA ASP A 116 9.87 -11.78 9.83
C ASP A 116 9.39 -11.64 11.29
N PRO A 117 10.26 -11.90 12.29
CA PRO A 117 9.87 -11.85 13.71
C PRO A 117 9.40 -10.47 14.18
N ARG A 118 9.72 -9.41 13.43
CA ARG A 118 9.27 -8.04 13.69
C ARG A 118 7.86 -7.77 13.18
N VAL A 119 7.19 -8.72 12.52
CA VAL A 119 5.84 -8.54 11.96
C VAL A 119 4.80 -9.23 12.83
N ARG A 120 3.80 -8.47 13.27
CA ARG A 120 2.56 -8.96 13.87
C ARG A 120 1.47 -8.98 12.81
N VAL A 121 1.08 -10.17 12.38
CA VAL A 121 0.11 -10.36 11.29
C VAL A 121 -1.32 -10.36 11.84
N HIS A 122 -2.15 -9.42 11.38
CA HIS A 122 -3.56 -9.29 11.73
C HIS A 122 -4.40 -9.41 10.45
N GLU A 123 -4.51 -10.62 9.91
CA GLU A 123 -5.37 -10.94 8.77
C GLU A 123 -6.83 -11.15 9.19
N ARG A 124 -7.77 -11.06 8.23
CA ARG A 124 -9.22 -11.11 8.46
C ARG A 124 -9.67 -10.08 9.50
N THR A 125 -8.93 -8.99 9.61
CA THR A 125 -9.15 -7.96 10.60
C THR A 125 -9.64 -6.68 9.93
N ASN A 126 -10.85 -6.27 10.28
CA ASN A 126 -11.38 -5.00 9.82
C ASN A 126 -10.92 -3.88 10.77
N MET A 127 -10.04 -3.03 10.27
CA MET A 127 -9.50 -1.90 11.03
C MET A 127 -10.59 -1.04 11.70
N ARG A 128 -11.73 -0.84 11.02
CA ARG A 128 -12.83 -0.01 11.54
C ARG A 128 -13.47 -0.55 12.82
N THR A 129 -13.39 -1.85 13.03
CA THR A 129 -14.01 -2.53 14.18
C THR A 129 -13.00 -3.06 15.18
N LEU A 130 -11.74 -2.77 14.98
CA LEU A 130 -10.68 -3.15 15.90
C LEU A 130 -10.85 -2.36 17.21
N ALA A 131 -10.83 -3.04 18.34
CA ALA A 131 -10.99 -2.40 19.64
C ALA A 131 -9.87 -1.35 19.88
N PRO A 132 -10.17 -0.18 20.44
CA PRO A 132 -9.16 0.84 20.73
C PRO A 132 -8.01 0.27 21.57
N ARG A 133 -6.77 0.68 21.26
CA ARG A 133 -5.55 0.28 21.99
C ARG A 133 -5.38 -1.25 22.13
N SER A 134 -5.81 -2.00 21.12
CA SER A 134 -5.70 -3.47 21.10
C SER A 134 -4.39 -3.96 20.48
N LEU A 135 -3.61 -3.07 19.86
CA LEU A 135 -2.28 -3.39 19.33
C LEU A 135 -1.23 -3.17 20.43
N ASP A 136 -0.46 -4.22 20.72
CA ASP A 136 0.62 -4.20 21.72
C ASP A 136 1.92 -4.71 21.11
N PRO A 137 3.04 -3.95 21.18
CA PRO A 137 3.13 -2.58 21.68
C PRO A 137 2.38 -1.56 20.80
N ALA A 138 1.94 -0.45 21.42
CA ALA A 138 1.20 0.60 20.70
C ALA A 138 2.07 1.25 19.63
N PRO A 139 1.55 1.46 18.40
CA PRO A 139 2.31 2.09 17.32
C PRO A 139 2.39 3.61 17.46
N SER A 140 3.55 4.19 17.07
CA SER A 140 3.80 5.63 16.99
C SER A 140 3.84 6.15 15.55
N LEU A 141 3.90 5.25 14.56
CA LEU A 141 3.81 5.57 13.13
C LEU A 141 2.75 4.67 12.49
N ALA A 142 1.76 5.26 11.83
CA ALA A 142 0.84 4.51 10.98
C ALA A 142 1.03 4.85 9.51
N VAL A 143 0.95 3.84 8.66
CA VAL A 143 0.87 3.98 7.20
C VAL A 143 -0.44 3.34 6.71
N ILE A 144 -1.11 3.97 5.74
CA ILE A 144 -2.42 3.51 5.26
C ILE A 144 -2.42 3.41 3.74
N ASP A 145 -2.62 2.20 3.20
CA ASP A 145 -2.82 1.91 1.77
C ASP A 145 -4.09 1.07 1.54
N ALA A 146 -5.23 1.59 1.97
CA ALA A 146 -6.50 0.89 1.84
C ALA A 146 -7.15 1.11 0.47
N SER A 147 -7.89 0.12 -0.02
CA SER A 147 -8.65 0.19 -1.27
C SER A 147 -10.14 -0.10 -1.01
N PHE A 148 -11.01 0.49 -1.85
CA PHE A 148 -12.47 0.31 -1.80
C PHE A 148 -13.15 0.87 -0.55
N ILE A 149 -12.47 1.76 0.18
CA ILE A 149 -12.97 2.42 1.37
C ILE A 149 -12.36 3.82 1.43
N SER A 150 -13.12 4.78 1.95
CA SER A 150 -12.63 6.12 2.23
C SER A 150 -11.74 6.14 3.48
N LEU A 151 -10.65 6.89 3.43
CA LEU A 151 -9.75 7.13 4.58
C LEU A 151 -10.49 7.78 5.75
N ARG A 152 -11.52 8.59 5.49
CA ARG A 152 -12.35 9.20 6.52
C ARG A 152 -13.01 8.19 7.47
N LEU A 153 -13.26 6.97 6.98
CA LEU A 153 -13.79 5.87 7.78
C LEU A 153 -12.71 5.07 8.52
N LEU A 154 -11.44 5.16 8.10
CA LEU A 154 -10.33 4.43 8.71
C LEU A 154 -9.57 5.27 9.74
N LEU A 155 -9.47 6.58 9.53
CA LEU A 155 -8.71 7.48 10.40
C LEU A 155 -9.13 7.40 11.88
N PRO A 156 -10.43 7.40 12.26
CA PRO A 156 -10.82 7.31 13.66
C PRO A 156 -10.29 6.05 14.36
N ALA A 157 -10.42 4.89 13.70
CA ALA A 157 -9.95 3.62 14.23
C ALA A 157 -8.42 3.55 14.25
N THR A 158 -7.74 4.13 13.26
CA THR A 158 -6.28 4.22 13.23
C THR A 158 -5.75 5.06 14.40
N VAL A 159 -6.29 6.25 14.60
CA VAL A 159 -5.94 7.12 15.74
C VAL A 159 -6.13 6.43 17.07
N ALA A 160 -7.21 5.63 17.21
CA ALA A 160 -7.50 4.90 18.44
C ALA A 160 -6.47 3.80 18.78
N GLN A 161 -5.60 3.39 17.85
CA GLN A 161 -4.52 2.43 18.10
C GLN A 161 -3.20 3.10 18.46
N LEU A 162 -3.03 4.38 18.14
CA LEU A 162 -1.74 5.05 18.26
C LEU A 162 -1.46 5.51 19.70
N GLU A 163 -0.19 5.47 20.08
CA GLU A 163 0.30 6.25 21.21
C GLU A 163 0.38 7.73 20.84
N ARG A 164 0.66 8.59 21.82
CA ARG A 164 0.84 10.02 21.57
C ARG A 164 2.21 10.47 22.08
N PRO A 165 2.93 11.29 21.30
CA PRO A 165 2.61 11.77 19.95
C PRO A 165 2.82 10.69 18.89
N ALA A 166 2.16 10.82 17.73
CA ALA A 166 2.30 9.88 16.63
C ALA A 166 2.22 10.55 15.25
N THR A 167 2.63 9.80 14.23
CA THR A 167 2.59 10.23 12.83
C THR A 167 1.73 9.28 12.01
N ILE A 168 0.98 9.80 11.04
CA ILE A 168 0.24 9.02 10.05
C ILE A 168 0.65 9.44 8.65
N VAL A 169 0.97 8.47 7.79
CA VAL A 169 1.21 8.65 6.35
C VAL A 169 0.12 7.91 5.59
N ALA A 170 -0.87 8.64 5.10
CA ALA A 170 -2.06 8.07 4.47
C ALA A 170 -2.04 8.26 2.95
N LEU A 171 -2.21 7.17 2.18
CA LEU A 171 -2.32 7.21 0.73
C LEU A 171 -3.76 7.49 0.32
N VAL A 172 -4.02 8.74 -0.04
CA VAL A 172 -5.30 9.20 -0.59
C VAL A 172 -5.45 8.70 -2.02
N LYS A 173 -6.51 7.97 -2.27
CA LYS A 173 -6.89 7.46 -3.59
C LYS A 173 -8.17 8.15 -4.02
N PRO A 174 -8.12 9.18 -4.87
CA PRO A 174 -9.28 10.00 -5.20
C PRO A 174 -10.52 9.20 -5.60
N GLN A 175 -10.34 8.09 -6.32
CA GLN A 175 -11.44 7.22 -6.76
C GLN A 175 -12.24 6.55 -5.61
N PHE A 176 -11.75 6.59 -4.38
CA PHE A 176 -12.46 6.08 -3.19
C PHE A 176 -12.92 7.20 -2.25
N GLU A 177 -12.60 8.46 -2.57
CA GLU A 177 -12.93 9.63 -1.76
C GLU A 177 -14.01 10.51 -2.40
N VAL A 178 -14.04 10.56 -3.75
CA VAL A 178 -15.05 11.36 -4.49
C VAL A 178 -16.35 10.60 -4.70
N GLY A 179 -17.42 11.32 -5.03
CA GLY A 179 -18.70 10.72 -5.45
C GLY A 179 -18.56 9.90 -6.74
N ARG A 180 -19.50 8.97 -6.97
CA ARG A 180 -19.48 8.05 -8.13
C ARG A 180 -19.50 8.79 -9.46
N GLU A 181 -20.12 9.96 -9.52
CA GLU A 181 -20.22 10.85 -10.69
C GLU A 181 -18.88 11.40 -11.14
N ALA A 182 -17.94 11.60 -10.22
CA ALA A 182 -16.58 12.07 -10.52
C ALA A 182 -15.63 10.94 -10.95
N VAL A 183 -16.06 9.68 -10.82
CA VAL A 183 -15.28 8.51 -11.22
C VAL A 183 -15.60 8.15 -12.66
N GLY A 184 -14.69 8.45 -13.57
CA GLY A 184 -14.84 8.17 -14.99
C GLY A 184 -14.71 6.69 -15.38
N LYS A 185 -14.86 6.41 -16.67
CA LYS A 185 -14.73 5.07 -17.24
C LYS A 185 -13.41 4.41 -16.83
N GLY A 186 -13.50 3.17 -16.32
CA GLY A 186 -12.35 2.40 -15.85
C GLY A 186 -11.92 2.71 -14.42
N GLY A 187 -12.72 3.49 -13.66
CA GLY A 187 -12.44 3.81 -12.25
C GLY A 187 -11.36 4.88 -12.10
N VAL A 188 -11.25 5.82 -13.06
CA VAL A 188 -10.19 6.84 -13.07
C VAL A 188 -10.78 8.22 -12.85
N VAL A 189 -10.27 8.96 -11.87
CA VAL A 189 -10.58 10.39 -11.63
C VAL A 189 -9.58 11.23 -12.43
N ARG A 190 -10.06 11.83 -13.54
CA ARG A 190 -9.23 12.62 -14.45
C ARG A 190 -9.21 14.11 -14.12
N ASP A 191 -10.29 14.59 -13.54
CA ASP A 191 -10.43 15.99 -13.16
C ASP A 191 -9.47 16.34 -12.01
N ALA A 192 -8.65 17.37 -12.20
CA ALA A 192 -7.68 17.80 -11.21
C ALA A 192 -8.35 18.38 -9.98
N GLY A 193 -9.43 19.17 -10.17
CA GLY A 193 -10.18 19.75 -9.06
C GLY A 193 -10.84 18.69 -8.19
N ALA A 194 -11.39 17.62 -8.80
CA ALA A 194 -11.94 16.49 -8.04
C ALA A 194 -10.86 15.75 -7.22
N ARG A 195 -9.64 15.65 -7.74
CA ARG A 195 -8.51 15.06 -6.99
C ARG A 195 -8.09 15.93 -5.81
N GLU A 196 -8.01 17.23 -6.01
CA GLU A 196 -7.71 18.20 -4.94
C GLU A 196 -8.80 18.20 -3.85
N GLN A 197 -10.08 18.17 -4.26
CA GLN A 197 -11.20 18.04 -3.34
C GLN A 197 -11.14 16.74 -2.52
N ALA A 198 -10.73 15.62 -3.14
CA ALA A 198 -10.56 14.35 -2.42
C ALA A 198 -9.50 14.47 -1.31
N VAL A 199 -8.36 15.11 -1.61
CA VAL A 199 -7.30 15.35 -0.63
C VAL A 199 -7.78 16.29 0.48
N ALA A 200 -8.45 17.38 0.13
CA ALA A 200 -9.01 18.36 1.08
C ALA A 200 -10.02 17.70 2.03
N ALA A 201 -10.95 16.90 1.50
CA ALA A 201 -11.96 16.23 2.33
C ALA A 201 -11.36 15.25 3.35
N VAL A 202 -10.26 14.55 2.99
CA VAL A 202 -9.53 13.69 3.94
C VAL A 202 -8.79 14.54 4.98
N ALA A 203 -8.20 15.66 4.56
CA ALA A 203 -7.50 16.58 5.46
C ALA A 203 -8.46 17.23 6.48
N GLU A 204 -9.66 17.63 6.06
CA GLU A 204 -10.72 18.15 6.92
C GLU A 204 -11.15 17.10 7.96
N ALA A 205 -11.44 15.87 7.51
CA ALA A 205 -11.80 14.79 8.42
C ALA A 205 -10.67 14.44 9.42
N ALA A 206 -9.42 14.57 9.01
CA ALA A 206 -8.27 14.41 9.90
C ALA A 206 -8.23 15.52 10.96
N ALA A 207 -8.48 16.78 10.58
CA ALA A 207 -8.51 17.91 11.50
C ALA A 207 -9.62 17.79 12.54
N GLU A 208 -10.80 17.27 12.16
CA GLU A 208 -11.92 16.98 13.08
C GLU A 208 -11.53 15.94 14.16
N LEU A 209 -10.56 15.08 13.88
CA LEU A 209 -10.01 14.11 14.83
C LEU A 209 -8.85 14.67 15.68
N GLY A 210 -8.53 15.95 15.55
CA GLY A 210 -7.41 16.59 16.22
C GLY A 210 -6.05 16.31 15.61
N LEU A 211 -6.01 15.80 14.39
CA LEU A 211 -4.77 15.63 13.63
C LEU A 211 -4.36 16.96 12.97
N VAL A 212 -3.06 17.21 12.93
CA VAL A 212 -2.49 18.34 12.19
C VAL A 212 -1.99 17.87 10.83
N VAL A 213 -2.45 18.51 9.76
CA VAL A 213 -1.94 18.28 8.41
C VAL A 213 -0.59 18.96 8.28
N VAL A 214 0.48 18.17 8.21
CA VAL A 214 1.87 18.67 8.07
C VAL A 214 2.22 18.91 6.60
N GLY A 215 1.68 18.10 5.70
CA GLY A 215 1.91 18.27 4.28
C GLY A 215 1.20 17.22 3.41
N SER A 216 1.21 17.47 2.12
CA SER A 216 0.72 16.55 1.11
C SER A 216 1.68 16.48 -0.08
N ARG A 217 1.71 15.33 -0.77
CA ARG A 217 2.50 15.16 -1.99
C ARG A 217 1.92 14.08 -2.89
N GLU A 218 2.13 14.23 -4.18
CA GLU A 218 1.78 13.20 -5.15
C GLU A 218 2.66 11.96 -4.95
N SER A 219 2.07 10.78 -5.11
CA SER A 219 2.79 9.51 -5.07
C SER A 219 3.76 9.41 -6.26
N THR A 220 4.97 8.93 -6.02
CA THR A 220 5.99 8.72 -7.05
C THR A 220 5.58 7.70 -8.12
N LEU A 221 4.61 6.85 -7.82
CA LEU A 221 4.06 5.87 -8.74
C LEU A 221 2.54 6.00 -8.81
N PRO A 222 1.96 5.91 -10.03
CA PRO A 222 0.52 5.91 -10.18
C PRO A 222 -0.12 4.65 -9.60
N GLY A 223 -1.42 4.73 -9.31
CA GLY A 223 -2.24 3.60 -8.90
C GLY A 223 -2.18 2.42 -9.86
N ALA A 224 -2.54 1.22 -9.38
CA ALA A 224 -2.45 -0.03 -10.15
C ALA A 224 -3.34 -0.04 -11.40
N LYS A 225 -4.48 0.66 -11.39
CA LYS A 225 -5.34 0.86 -12.55
C LYS A 225 -4.95 2.15 -13.26
N LYS A 226 -4.64 2.03 -14.54
CA LYS A 226 -4.21 3.04 -15.51
C LYS A 226 -4.59 4.48 -15.15
N GLY A 227 -3.62 5.24 -14.61
CA GLY A 227 -3.68 6.69 -14.59
C GLY A 227 -4.37 7.34 -13.39
N ASN A 228 -4.73 6.62 -12.33
CA ASN A 228 -5.09 7.27 -11.09
C ASN A 228 -3.86 7.89 -10.44
N VAL A 229 -3.90 9.20 -10.29
CA VAL A 229 -2.95 9.94 -9.45
C VAL A 229 -3.37 9.75 -8.01
N GLU A 230 -2.43 9.38 -7.16
CA GLU A 230 -2.63 9.15 -5.74
C GLU A 230 -1.76 10.12 -4.95
N PHE A 231 -2.16 10.46 -3.73
CA PHE A 231 -1.48 11.47 -2.93
C PHE A 231 -1.20 10.92 -1.54
N PHE A 232 -0.07 11.25 -0.98
CA PHE A 232 0.20 11.03 0.43
C PHE A 232 -0.13 12.26 1.25
N LEU A 233 -0.81 12.05 2.39
CA LEU A 233 -0.96 13.04 3.45
C LEU A 233 -0.05 12.65 4.62
N HIS A 234 0.70 13.62 5.12
CA HIS A 234 1.43 13.54 6.38
C HIS A 234 0.61 14.24 7.45
N LEU A 235 0.19 13.46 8.45
CA LEU A 235 -0.63 13.91 9.55
C LEU A 235 0.12 13.68 10.87
N ALA A 236 0.13 14.68 11.75
CA ALA A 236 0.67 14.55 13.09
C ALA A 236 -0.45 14.43 14.12
N LEU A 237 -0.35 13.46 15.02
CA LEU A 237 -1.19 13.33 16.20
C LEU A 237 -0.41 13.93 17.38
N PRO A 238 -0.79 15.13 17.88
CA PRO A 238 -0.09 15.77 19.00
C PRO A 238 -0.31 15.00 20.32
N GLN A 239 0.37 15.46 21.37
CA GLN A 239 0.23 14.94 22.73
C GLN A 239 -1.19 15.06 23.27
#